data_0b58765811a80e0ca7bc722bdc5209e3
#
_entry.id   0b58765811a80e0ca7bc722bdc5209e3
#
_cell.length_a   1.000
_cell.length_b   1.000
_cell.length_c   1.000
_cell.angle_alpha   90.00
_cell.angle_beta   90.00
_cell.angle_gamma   90.00
#
_symmetry.space_group_name_H-M   'P 1'
#
loop_
_entity.id
_entity.type
_entity.pdbx_description
1 polymer ?
#
loop_
_entity_poly.entity_id
_entity_poly.type
_entity_poly.pdbx_seq_one_letter_code
_entity_poly.pdbx_strand_id
1 'polypeptide(L)'
;IDYSGAETAEASLKGLRVYQTLGDSVAEEVLPPAGPKKYWTRHSLADWLIETLDGSVPTVVGIDHGFSFPIRYFERHGLEPDWPNFLDDFCAHWPTDGKHTYVDFVRDGSVGNGAARQGERHWRRLTEEAAGSAKSVFHFDVQGSVAKSTHAGIPWLRKIRQARPQIHFWP
;
A
#
# COMPACT_ATOMS: atom_id res chain seq x y z
N ILE A 1 -6.10 -1.15 9.38
CA ILE A 1 -4.74 -1.69 9.25
C ILE A 1 -3.76 -0.54 9.33
N ASP A 2 -2.87 -0.57 10.33
CA ASP A 2 -1.70 0.31 10.45
C ASP A 2 -0.57 -0.30 9.59
N TYR A 3 -0.19 0.37 8.51
CA TYR A 3 0.63 -0.21 7.45
C TYR A 3 2.07 0.29 7.48
N SER A 4 3.03 -0.62 7.38
CA SER A 4 4.44 -0.29 7.37
C SER A 4 5.10 -0.52 6.01
N GLY A 5 5.78 0.50 5.51
CA GLY A 5 6.62 0.43 4.31
C GLY A 5 8.10 0.14 4.58
N ALA A 6 8.45 -0.22 5.81
CA ALA A 6 9.82 -0.55 6.19
C ALA A 6 10.23 -1.93 5.65
N GLU A 7 11.54 -2.14 5.46
CA GLU A 7 12.13 -3.42 5.12
C GLU A 7 11.54 -4.08 3.85
N THR A 8 11.82 -5.35 3.65
CA THR A 8 11.33 -6.14 2.51
C THR A 8 9.90 -6.65 2.74
N ALA A 9 9.27 -7.17 1.69
CA ALA A 9 7.93 -7.74 1.71
C ALA A 9 7.77 -8.90 2.69
N GLU A 10 8.85 -9.63 2.94
CA GLU A 10 8.92 -10.79 3.82
C GLU A 10 9.41 -10.47 5.24
N ALA A 11 9.76 -9.24 5.53
CA ALA A 11 10.20 -8.83 6.86
C ALA A 11 9.05 -8.88 7.87
N SER A 12 9.36 -9.32 9.10
CA SER A 12 8.41 -9.32 10.21
C SER A 12 8.34 -7.92 10.83
N LEU A 13 7.26 -7.19 10.60
CA LEU A 13 7.18 -5.75 10.85
C LEU A 13 6.34 -5.44 12.10
N LYS A 14 6.99 -4.98 13.15
CA LYS A 14 6.30 -4.59 14.41
C LYS A 14 5.27 -3.47 14.20
N GLY A 15 5.50 -2.57 13.23
CA GLY A 15 4.58 -1.48 12.90
C GLY A 15 3.48 -1.87 11.90
N LEU A 16 3.39 -3.12 11.47
CA LEU A 16 2.29 -3.60 10.63
C LEU A 16 1.28 -4.30 11.55
N ARG A 17 0.14 -3.64 11.80
CA ARG A 17 -0.85 -4.09 12.77
C ARG A 17 -2.25 -4.17 12.16
N VAL A 18 -2.99 -5.17 12.56
CA VAL A 18 -4.37 -5.40 12.11
C VAL A 18 -5.29 -5.38 13.31
N TYR A 19 -6.38 -4.63 13.21
CA TYR A 19 -7.46 -4.65 14.20
C TYR A 19 -8.77 -4.93 13.48
N GLN A 20 -9.61 -5.72 14.11
CA GLN A 20 -10.93 -6.09 13.60
C GLN A 20 -11.99 -5.84 14.65
N THR A 21 -13.16 -5.43 14.21
CA THR A 21 -14.39 -5.36 15.03
C THR A 21 -15.52 -6.04 14.28
N LEU A 22 -16.47 -6.60 15.01
CA LEU A 22 -17.71 -7.15 14.46
C LEU A 22 -18.89 -6.40 15.07
N GLY A 23 -19.67 -5.72 14.23
CA GLY A 23 -20.74 -4.85 14.69
C GLY A 23 -20.22 -3.76 15.64
N ASP A 24 -20.85 -3.62 16.82
CA ASP A 24 -20.50 -2.62 17.82
C ASP A 24 -19.49 -3.14 18.88
N SER A 25 -18.84 -4.26 18.63
CA SER A 25 -17.86 -4.82 19.57
C SER A 25 -16.59 -3.95 19.65
N VAL A 26 -15.81 -4.12 20.71
CA VAL A 26 -14.50 -3.49 20.84
C VAL A 26 -13.56 -4.08 19.78
N ALA A 27 -12.75 -3.24 19.17
CA ALA A 27 -11.76 -3.68 18.20
C ALA A 27 -10.68 -4.53 18.88
N GLU A 28 -10.39 -5.69 18.30
CA GLU A 28 -9.37 -6.63 18.80
C GLU A 28 -8.23 -6.73 17.79
N GLU A 29 -7.01 -6.92 18.29
CA GLU A 29 -5.86 -7.13 17.43
C GLU A 29 -5.90 -8.52 16.81
N VAL A 30 -5.79 -8.58 15.48
CA VAL A 30 -5.63 -9.82 14.73
C VAL A 30 -4.15 -10.12 14.60
N LEU A 31 -3.72 -11.22 15.17
CA LEU A 31 -2.33 -11.68 15.09
C LEU A 31 -2.07 -12.38 13.75
N PRO A 32 -0.81 -12.34 13.25
CA PRO A 32 -0.47 -13.10 12.06
C PRO A 32 -0.68 -14.61 12.28
N PRO A 33 -0.88 -15.37 11.21
CA PRO A 33 -0.95 -16.84 11.29
C PRO A 33 0.24 -17.42 12.05
N ALA A 34 0.01 -18.50 12.80
CA ALA A 34 1.07 -19.17 13.55
C ALA A 34 2.25 -19.56 12.65
N GLY A 35 3.46 -19.18 13.05
CA GLY A 35 4.65 -19.41 12.24
C GLY A 35 5.91 -18.82 12.87
N PRO A 36 7.03 -18.85 12.15
CA PRO A 36 8.31 -18.38 12.67
C PRO A 36 8.39 -16.85 12.83
N LYS A 37 7.47 -16.10 12.26
CA LYS A 37 7.45 -14.64 12.29
C LYS A 37 6.49 -14.13 13.35
N LYS A 38 7.00 -13.29 14.24
CA LYS A 38 6.23 -12.73 15.37
C LYS A 38 5.18 -11.71 14.94
N TYR A 39 5.44 -10.96 13.87
CA TYR A 39 4.58 -9.89 13.38
C TYR A 39 4.21 -10.16 11.92
N TRP A 40 3.19 -9.47 11.45
CA TRP A 40 2.78 -9.51 10.06
C TRP A 40 3.94 -9.17 9.11
N THR A 41 3.95 -9.85 7.96
CA THR A 41 4.66 -9.41 6.76
C THR A 41 3.65 -8.82 5.79
N ARG A 42 4.07 -7.98 4.85
CA ARG A 42 3.15 -7.49 3.82
C ARG A 42 2.58 -8.62 2.98
N HIS A 43 3.38 -9.65 2.71
CA HIS A 43 2.96 -10.85 2.00
C HIS A 43 1.86 -11.59 2.78
N SER A 44 2.13 -11.98 4.03
CA SER A 44 1.15 -12.73 4.82
C SER A 44 -0.15 -11.95 5.09
N LEU A 45 -0.05 -10.62 5.20
CA LEU A 45 -1.22 -9.76 5.32
C LEU A 45 -2.08 -9.79 4.05
N ALA A 46 -1.45 -9.68 2.87
CA ALA A 46 -2.18 -9.74 1.60
C ALA A 46 -2.86 -11.09 1.40
N ASP A 47 -2.18 -12.19 1.73
CA ASP A 47 -2.76 -13.54 1.63
C ASP A 47 -3.94 -13.70 2.60
N TRP A 48 -3.80 -13.24 3.84
CA TRP A 48 -4.89 -13.25 4.81
C TRP A 48 -6.10 -12.41 4.35
N LEU A 49 -5.87 -11.22 3.77
CA LEU A 49 -6.96 -10.41 3.21
C LEU A 49 -7.66 -11.12 2.05
N ILE A 50 -6.90 -11.78 1.17
CA ILE A 50 -7.45 -12.57 0.07
C ILE A 50 -8.33 -13.72 0.60
N GLU A 51 -7.91 -14.39 1.65
CA GLU A 51 -8.67 -15.48 2.28
C GLU A 51 -9.92 -14.96 3.00
N THR A 52 -9.77 -13.88 3.77
CA THR A 52 -10.85 -13.33 4.62
C THR A 52 -11.94 -12.62 3.81
N LEU A 53 -11.56 -11.96 2.70
CA LEU A 53 -12.49 -11.21 1.86
C LEU A 53 -13.11 -12.09 0.77
N ASP A 54 -13.71 -13.21 1.17
CA ASP A 54 -14.36 -14.17 0.27
C ASP A 54 -15.78 -13.76 -0.14
N GLY A 55 -16.33 -12.69 0.45
CA GLY A 55 -17.66 -12.19 0.19
C GLY A 55 -18.77 -12.81 1.07
N SER A 56 -18.40 -13.72 1.97
CA SER A 56 -19.37 -14.38 2.87
C SER A 56 -19.93 -13.42 3.94
N VAL A 57 -19.17 -12.41 4.33
CA VAL A 57 -19.57 -11.38 5.30
C VAL A 57 -19.31 -10.00 4.72
N PRO A 58 -20.28 -9.06 4.78
CA PRO A 58 -20.04 -7.67 4.41
C PRO A 58 -18.91 -7.07 5.27
N THR A 59 -17.82 -6.68 4.64
CA THR A 59 -16.61 -6.24 5.32
C THR A 59 -16.08 -4.94 4.71
N VAL A 60 -15.66 -4.01 5.56
CA VAL A 60 -14.93 -2.80 5.16
C VAL A 60 -13.51 -2.89 5.71
N VAL A 61 -12.53 -2.65 4.85
CA VAL A 61 -11.11 -2.64 5.21
C VAL A 61 -10.54 -1.24 5.02
N GLY A 62 -10.05 -0.64 6.10
CA GLY A 62 -9.26 0.59 6.07
C GLY A 62 -7.77 0.29 6.17
N ILE A 63 -6.97 0.89 5.29
CA ILE A 63 -5.50 0.81 5.31
C ILE A 63 -4.96 2.24 5.28
N ASP A 64 -4.02 2.58 6.12
CA ASP A 64 -3.51 3.95 6.30
C ASP A 64 -2.41 4.35 5.32
N HIS A 65 -2.35 3.72 4.15
CA HIS A 65 -1.51 4.16 3.04
C HIS A 65 -2.32 4.68 1.85
N GLY A 66 -1.68 5.37 0.91
CA GLY A 66 -2.34 5.83 -0.32
C GLY A 66 -2.63 4.67 -1.28
N PHE A 67 -3.81 4.71 -1.92
CA PHE A 67 -4.21 3.73 -2.94
C PHE A 67 -3.90 4.21 -4.36
N SER A 68 -3.62 5.50 -4.51
CA SER A 68 -3.31 6.14 -5.78
C SER A 68 -2.44 7.38 -5.57
N PHE A 69 -2.03 7.98 -6.67
CA PHE A 69 -1.23 9.19 -6.72
C PHE A 69 -2.05 10.42 -7.16
N PRO A 70 -1.53 11.66 -6.94
CA PRO A 70 -2.16 12.87 -7.45
C PRO A 70 -2.32 12.87 -8.97
N ILE A 71 -3.36 13.54 -9.48
CA ILE A 71 -3.63 13.60 -10.94
C ILE A 71 -2.41 14.11 -11.74
N ARG A 72 -1.62 15.02 -11.17
CA ARG A 72 -0.37 15.51 -11.78
C ARG A 72 0.64 14.43 -12.11
N TYR A 73 0.63 13.32 -11.36
CA TYR A 73 1.48 12.17 -11.66
C TYR A 73 1.07 11.53 -13.00
N PHE A 74 -0.22 11.34 -13.22
CA PHE A 74 -0.76 10.77 -14.46
C PHE A 74 -0.45 11.69 -15.64
N GLU A 75 -0.70 12.98 -15.52
CA GLU A 75 -0.37 13.99 -16.52
C GLU A 75 1.13 13.99 -16.89
N ARG A 76 2.00 13.98 -15.86
CA ARG A 76 3.47 14.03 -16.04
C ARG A 76 4.01 12.82 -16.78
N HIS A 77 3.41 11.65 -16.56
CA HIS A 77 3.86 10.39 -17.13
C HIS A 77 3.04 9.92 -18.33
N GLY A 78 2.08 10.73 -18.79
CA GLY A 78 1.23 10.38 -19.94
C GLY A 78 0.35 9.16 -19.68
N LEU A 79 -0.10 8.97 -18.43
CA LEU A 79 -0.96 7.86 -18.03
C LEU A 79 -2.41 8.32 -18.00
N GLU A 80 -3.30 7.47 -18.49
CA GLU A 80 -4.73 7.67 -18.25
C GLU A 80 -5.03 7.51 -16.75
N PRO A 81 -5.98 8.30 -16.18
CA PRO A 81 -6.38 8.20 -14.78
C PRO A 81 -7.30 7.00 -14.54
N ASP A 82 -6.84 5.83 -14.95
CA ASP A 82 -7.47 4.52 -14.76
C ASP A 82 -6.70 3.75 -13.68
N TRP A 83 -7.37 3.39 -12.59
CA TRP A 83 -6.70 2.79 -11.45
C TRP A 83 -6.12 1.39 -11.71
N PRO A 84 -6.78 0.46 -12.42
CA PRO A 84 -6.18 -0.80 -12.83
C PRO A 84 -4.89 -0.63 -13.64
N ASN A 85 -4.89 0.24 -14.63
CA ASN A 85 -3.72 0.53 -15.46
C ASN A 85 -2.60 1.18 -14.65
N PHE A 86 -2.95 2.06 -13.70
CA PHE A 86 -2.00 2.62 -12.74
C PHE A 86 -1.33 1.54 -11.89
N LEU A 87 -2.07 0.57 -11.37
CA LEU A 87 -1.50 -0.53 -10.58
C LEU A 87 -0.51 -1.35 -11.40
N ASP A 88 -0.83 -1.62 -12.67
CA ASP A 88 0.04 -2.39 -13.56
C ASP A 88 1.31 -1.61 -13.92
N ASP A 89 1.20 -0.33 -14.30
CA ASP A 89 2.34 0.55 -14.57
C ASP A 89 3.22 0.73 -13.32
N PHE A 90 2.60 0.94 -12.17
CA PHE A 90 3.33 1.08 -10.91
C PHE A 90 4.15 -0.17 -10.60
N CYS A 91 3.56 -1.35 -10.64
CA CYS A 91 4.26 -2.59 -10.33
C CYS A 91 5.40 -2.90 -11.31
N ALA A 92 5.27 -2.50 -12.57
CA ALA A 92 6.34 -2.64 -13.56
C ALA A 92 7.59 -1.82 -13.22
N HIS A 93 7.42 -0.68 -12.52
CA HIS A 93 8.51 0.25 -12.19
C HIS A 93 8.96 0.13 -10.72
N TRP A 94 8.02 -0.17 -9.82
CA TRP A 94 8.21 -0.27 -8.37
C TRP A 94 7.88 -1.69 -7.88
N PRO A 95 8.73 -2.71 -8.15
CA PRO A 95 8.47 -4.11 -7.75
C PRO A 95 8.74 -4.34 -6.26
N THR A 96 8.09 -3.55 -5.38
CA THR A 96 8.31 -3.57 -3.92
C THR A 96 7.64 -4.75 -3.20
N ASP A 97 6.91 -5.59 -3.93
CA ASP A 97 6.41 -6.90 -3.53
C ASP A 97 7.45 -8.02 -3.71
N GLY A 98 8.55 -7.75 -4.40
CA GLY A 98 9.65 -8.71 -4.56
C GLY A 98 10.24 -9.12 -3.21
N LYS A 99 10.53 -10.42 -3.04
CA LYS A 99 10.96 -11.04 -1.78
C LYS A 99 12.12 -10.32 -1.08
N HIS A 100 13.08 -9.79 -1.85
CA HIS A 100 14.28 -9.12 -1.36
C HIS A 100 14.30 -7.63 -1.70
N THR A 101 13.16 -7.08 -2.09
CA THR A 101 13.05 -5.69 -2.50
C THR A 101 12.29 -4.88 -1.46
N TYR A 102 12.73 -3.65 -1.23
CA TYR A 102 11.96 -2.67 -0.50
C TYR A 102 12.12 -1.28 -1.14
N VAL A 103 11.36 -0.32 -0.66
CA VAL A 103 11.18 0.98 -1.30
C VAL A 103 12.50 1.70 -1.58
N ASP A 104 13.45 1.71 -0.63
CA ASP A 104 14.70 2.45 -0.80
C ASP A 104 15.58 1.84 -1.91
N PHE A 105 15.53 0.52 -2.13
CA PHE A 105 16.25 -0.13 -3.24
C PHE A 105 15.72 0.27 -4.62
N VAL A 106 14.42 0.58 -4.70
CA VAL A 106 13.83 1.07 -5.96
C VAL A 106 14.11 2.56 -6.12
N ARG A 107 14.12 3.32 -5.03
CA ARG A 107 14.48 4.76 -5.05
C ARG A 107 15.92 5.02 -5.49
N ASP A 108 16.86 4.21 -5.00
CA ASP A 108 18.29 4.38 -5.31
C ASP A 108 18.69 3.73 -6.64
N GLY A 109 17.77 3.04 -7.30
CA GLY A 109 17.98 2.41 -8.61
C GLY A 109 18.65 1.03 -8.55
N SER A 110 18.78 0.42 -7.35
CA SER A 110 19.35 -0.93 -7.20
C SER A 110 18.42 -2.00 -7.79
N VAL A 111 17.11 -1.75 -7.79
CA VAL A 111 16.08 -2.68 -8.28
C VAL A 111 14.98 -1.89 -8.99
N GLY A 112 14.42 -2.46 -10.06
CA GLY A 112 13.31 -1.84 -10.78
C GLY A 112 13.71 -0.60 -11.57
N ASN A 113 12.74 0.25 -11.88
CA ASN A 113 12.94 1.52 -12.59
C ASN A 113 12.10 2.65 -11.98
N GLY A 114 12.17 2.80 -10.65
CA GLY A 114 11.41 3.82 -9.92
C GLY A 114 11.70 5.24 -10.37
N ALA A 115 12.92 5.50 -10.86
CA ALA A 115 13.31 6.80 -11.40
C ALA A 115 12.41 7.27 -12.58
N ALA A 116 11.91 6.34 -13.40
CA ALA A 116 11.01 6.66 -14.52
C ALA A 116 9.59 7.00 -14.07
N ARG A 117 9.26 6.75 -12.82
CA ARG A 117 7.92 6.93 -12.23
C ARG A 117 8.00 7.63 -10.86
N GLN A 118 8.74 8.70 -10.80
CA GLN A 118 8.81 9.56 -9.61
C GLN A 118 7.79 10.69 -9.69
N GLY A 119 7.33 11.13 -8.52
CA GLY A 119 6.58 12.36 -8.35
C GLY A 119 7.34 13.37 -7.49
N GLU A 120 6.90 14.61 -7.52
CA GLU A 120 7.50 15.67 -6.72
C GLU A 120 6.90 15.73 -5.32
N ARG A 121 7.71 16.03 -4.33
CA ARG A 121 7.30 16.11 -2.91
C ARG A 121 6.18 17.12 -2.63
N HIS A 122 5.88 18.02 -3.55
CA HIS A 122 4.82 19.02 -3.43
C HIS A 122 3.51 18.61 -4.13
N TRP A 123 3.49 17.51 -4.88
CA TRP A 123 2.27 17.04 -5.51
C TRP A 123 1.38 16.39 -4.48
N ARG A 124 0.21 16.95 -4.27
CA ARG A 124 -0.76 16.49 -3.30
C ARG A 124 -2.05 16.04 -3.98
N ARG A 125 -2.68 15.05 -3.39
CA ARG A 125 -4.06 14.69 -3.72
C ARG A 125 -5.01 15.72 -3.11
N LEU A 126 -6.22 15.86 -3.65
CA LEU A 126 -7.24 16.78 -3.11
C LEU A 126 -7.51 16.54 -1.61
N THR A 127 -7.52 15.27 -1.18
CA THR A 127 -7.68 14.91 0.23
C THR A 127 -6.52 15.38 1.11
N GLU A 128 -5.30 15.35 0.59
CA GLU A 128 -4.11 15.86 1.30
C GLU A 128 -4.09 17.39 1.37
N GLU A 129 -4.59 18.06 0.34
CA GLU A 129 -4.77 19.52 0.35
C GLU A 129 -5.84 19.94 1.36
N ALA A 130 -6.98 19.27 1.36
CA ALA A 130 -8.08 19.51 2.29
C ALA A 130 -7.68 19.27 3.76
N ALA A 131 -6.84 18.27 4.02
CA ALA A 131 -6.32 17.96 5.35
C ALA A 131 -5.25 18.98 5.84
N GLY A 132 -4.74 19.85 4.97
CA GLY A 132 -3.81 20.93 5.28
C GLY A 132 -2.41 20.47 5.70
N SER A 133 -2.29 19.69 6.75
CA SER A 133 -1.00 19.22 7.30
C SER A 133 -0.51 17.91 6.67
N ALA A 134 -1.31 17.22 5.88
CA ALA A 134 -0.95 15.96 5.27
C ALA A 134 0.25 16.10 4.32
N LYS A 135 1.12 15.11 4.35
CA LYS A 135 2.31 15.06 3.48
C LYS A 135 1.97 14.35 2.18
N SER A 136 2.61 14.79 1.10
CA SER A 136 2.50 14.11 -0.19
C SER A 136 3.00 12.66 -0.11
N VAL A 137 2.39 11.78 -0.88
CA VAL A 137 2.84 10.38 -1.08
C VAL A 137 4.25 10.29 -1.70
N PHE A 138 4.83 11.38 -2.16
CA PHE A 138 6.20 11.47 -2.68
C PHE A 138 7.20 12.10 -1.69
N HIS A 139 6.77 12.43 -0.49
CA HIS A 139 7.65 13.05 0.50
C HIS A 139 8.25 11.99 1.43
N PHE A 140 9.25 11.26 0.96
CA PHE A 140 9.81 10.06 1.62
C PHE A 140 10.54 10.34 2.93
N ASP A 141 11.28 11.44 3.02
CA ASP A 141 12.29 11.64 4.06
C ASP A 141 11.78 12.59 5.16
N VAL A 142 10.49 12.50 5.49
CA VAL A 142 9.87 13.30 6.54
C VAL A 142 9.01 12.43 7.45
N GLN A 143 9.12 12.69 8.75
CA GLN A 143 8.29 11.98 9.73
C GLN A 143 6.80 12.23 9.49
N GLY A 144 5.99 11.18 9.66
CA GLY A 144 4.53 11.23 9.44
C GLY A 144 4.12 11.21 7.97
N SER A 145 5.06 10.89 7.06
CA SER A 145 4.75 10.66 5.65
C SER A 145 4.31 9.22 5.41
N VAL A 146 3.31 9.05 4.55
CA VAL A 146 2.85 7.75 4.06
C VAL A 146 3.57 7.32 2.77
N ALA A 147 4.62 8.01 2.35
CA ALA A 147 5.29 7.73 1.08
C ALA A 147 5.82 6.30 1.02
N LYS A 148 6.59 5.86 2.02
CA LYS A 148 7.13 4.48 2.05
C LYS A 148 6.03 3.43 2.15
N SER A 149 5.02 3.63 3.01
CA SER A 149 3.90 2.69 3.16
C SER A 149 3.08 2.60 1.87
N THR A 150 2.83 3.72 1.19
CA THR A 150 2.13 3.76 -0.09
C THR A 150 2.89 3.00 -1.18
N HIS A 151 4.19 3.29 -1.37
CA HIS A 151 4.98 2.61 -2.41
C HIS A 151 5.24 1.13 -2.10
N ALA A 152 5.22 0.73 -0.84
CA ALA A 152 5.28 -0.67 -0.43
C ALA A 152 3.92 -1.38 -0.52
N GLY A 153 2.81 -0.64 -0.42
CA GLY A 153 1.45 -1.18 -0.33
C GLY A 153 0.77 -1.40 -1.68
N ILE A 154 1.00 -0.51 -2.65
CA ILE A 154 0.31 -0.55 -3.95
C ILE A 154 0.41 -1.91 -4.67
N PRO A 155 1.56 -2.61 -4.74
CA PRO A 155 1.60 -3.91 -5.39
C PRO A 155 0.71 -4.98 -4.74
N TRP A 156 0.48 -4.87 -3.44
CA TRP A 156 -0.40 -5.78 -2.71
C TRP A 156 -1.88 -5.48 -2.99
N LEU A 157 -2.25 -4.23 -3.22
CA LEU A 157 -3.60 -3.88 -3.71
C LEU A 157 -3.86 -4.51 -5.08
N ARG A 158 -2.87 -4.48 -5.98
CA ARG A 158 -2.93 -5.18 -7.27
C ARG A 158 -3.16 -6.67 -7.09
N LYS A 159 -2.38 -7.33 -6.24
CA LYS A 159 -2.50 -8.78 -5.94
C LYS A 159 -3.90 -9.13 -5.40
N ILE A 160 -4.40 -8.36 -4.42
CA ILE A 160 -5.72 -8.57 -3.83
C ILE A 160 -6.80 -8.38 -4.89
N ARG A 161 -6.74 -7.32 -5.70
CA ARG A 161 -7.69 -7.07 -6.78
C ARG A 161 -7.74 -8.19 -7.82
N GLN A 162 -6.58 -8.72 -8.19
CA GLN A 162 -6.50 -9.83 -9.15
C GLN A 162 -7.08 -11.13 -8.57
N ALA A 163 -6.85 -11.41 -7.29
CA ALA A 163 -7.37 -12.59 -6.61
C ALA A 163 -8.87 -12.47 -6.26
N ARG A 164 -9.37 -11.26 -6.06
CA ARG A 164 -10.73 -10.95 -5.62
C ARG A 164 -11.34 -9.82 -6.46
N PRO A 165 -11.66 -10.05 -7.74
CA PRO A 165 -12.14 -8.99 -8.65
C PRO A 165 -13.50 -8.40 -8.25
N GLN A 166 -14.25 -9.08 -7.37
CA GLN A 166 -15.54 -8.61 -6.85
C GLN A 166 -15.40 -7.56 -5.72
N ILE A 167 -14.20 -7.37 -5.16
CA ILE A 167 -13.99 -6.36 -4.11
C ILE A 167 -14.02 -4.96 -4.75
N HIS A 168 -14.77 -4.08 -4.13
CA HIS A 168 -14.75 -2.66 -4.47
C HIS A 168 -13.61 -1.96 -3.74
N PHE A 169 -12.75 -1.28 -4.48
CA PHE A 169 -11.71 -0.43 -3.93
C PHE A 169 -12.12 1.04 -4.05
N TRP A 170 -11.92 1.81 -2.98
CA TRP A 170 -12.21 3.23 -2.93
C TRP A 170 -10.89 4.03 -2.83
N PRO A 171 -10.76 5.18 -3.45
CA PRO A 171 -11.66 5.89 -4.37
C PRO A 171 -11.67 5.31 -5.77
#